data_36dcdb5a441226db4e9df9c4456dbd44
#
_entry.id   36dcdb5a441226db4e9df9c4456dbd44
#
_cell.length_a   1.000
_cell.length_b   1.000
_cell.length_c   1.000
_cell.angle_alpha   90.00
_cell.angle_beta   90.00
_cell.angle_gamma   90.00
#
_symmetry.space_group_name_H-M   'P 1'
#
loop_
_entity.id
_entity.type
_entity.pdbx_description
1 polymer ?
#
loop_
_entity_poly.entity_id
_entity_poly.type
_entity_poly.pdbx_seq_one_letter_code
_entity_poly.pdbx_strand_id
1 'polypeptide(L)'
;LDKADRDRTSHEIASIARGLLKPLGNAANAVITVVEMPPGPPVLQTVVAEIHGPDAETRAAVTNMMTELFHQSELIEDVDNYMRDEEQEIWRFDVDLDKAATLGVMVEDINNHLAMAMGMFKVGDIKQKLVYEPTYILLQIPLHKRSQLDLLADMPVMTMDKRMVPLGELGAFVKDKRDPMIFHKDLRPVEFVVGDAVGALPAPIYAMNDIDRMLQDHPTPDGVIMSGTMIGPPEHDDVSGFEWSGEWTVTYETFRDMGIAFGI
;
A
#
# COMPACT_ATOMS: atom_id res chain seq x y z
N LEU A 1 -2.28 -22.55 -18.48
CA LEU A 1 -1.72 -23.19 -19.66
C LEU A 1 -0.21 -23.16 -19.60
N ASP A 2 0.45 -24.26 -19.94
CA ASP A 2 1.90 -24.32 -20.07
C ASP A 2 2.36 -23.35 -21.16
N LYS A 3 3.60 -22.84 -21.04
CA LYS A 3 4.18 -21.91 -22.03
C LYS A 3 4.19 -22.51 -23.45
N ALA A 4 4.31 -23.82 -23.57
CA ALA A 4 4.28 -24.55 -24.83
C ALA A 4 2.87 -24.68 -25.47
N ASP A 5 1.82 -24.47 -24.64
CA ASP A 5 0.41 -24.66 -25.06
C ASP A 5 -0.33 -23.33 -25.31
N ARG A 6 0.40 -22.23 -25.41
CA ARG A 6 -0.18 -20.90 -25.63
C ARG A 6 0.53 -20.14 -26.74
N ASP A 7 -0.24 -19.47 -27.58
CA ASP A 7 0.27 -18.68 -28.72
C ASP A 7 0.73 -17.27 -28.30
N ARG A 8 0.37 -16.81 -27.07
CA ARG A 8 0.66 -15.47 -26.58
C ARG A 8 1.58 -15.50 -25.38
N THR A 9 2.46 -14.51 -25.30
CA THR A 9 3.30 -14.28 -24.13
C THR A 9 2.49 -13.73 -22.94
N SER A 10 3.05 -13.78 -21.72
CA SER A 10 2.43 -13.15 -20.55
C SER A 10 2.25 -11.64 -20.73
N HIS A 11 3.23 -10.96 -21.31
CA HIS A 11 3.17 -9.52 -21.59
C HIS A 11 2.07 -9.14 -22.58
N GLU A 12 1.87 -9.93 -23.65
CA GLU A 12 0.76 -9.70 -24.59
C GLU A 12 -0.59 -9.89 -23.92
N ILE A 13 -0.73 -10.89 -23.05
CA ILE A 13 -1.96 -11.14 -22.29
C ILE A 13 -2.20 -10.01 -21.29
N ALA A 14 -1.17 -9.58 -20.57
CA ALA A 14 -1.25 -8.47 -19.62
C ALA A 14 -1.65 -7.16 -20.32
N SER A 15 -1.06 -6.83 -21.46
CA SER A 15 -1.41 -5.64 -22.25
C SER A 15 -2.88 -5.67 -22.70
N ILE A 16 -3.38 -6.82 -23.17
CA ILE A 16 -4.80 -6.96 -23.52
C ILE A 16 -5.69 -6.79 -22.28
N ALA A 17 -5.31 -7.39 -21.15
CA ALA A 17 -6.06 -7.27 -19.89
C ALA A 17 -6.12 -5.83 -19.41
N ARG A 18 -5.01 -5.09 -19.44
CA ARG A 18 -4.95 -3.66 -19.11
C ARG A 18 -5.93 -2.85 -19.96
N GLY A 19 -5.92 -3.05 -21.27
CA GLY A 19 -6.85 -2.37 -22.19
C GLY A 19 -8.33 -2.62 -21.88
N LEU A 20 -8.68 -3.82 -21.39
CA LEU A 20 -10.05 -4.17 -21.02
C LEU A 20 -10.44 -3.66 -19.62
N LEU A 21 -9.52 -3.64 -18.68
CA LEU A 21 -9.78 -3.34 -17.27
C LEU A 21 -9.69 -1.84 -16.95
N LYS A 22 -8.82 -1.09 -17.64
CA LYS A 22 -8.64 0.35 -17.42
C LYS A 22 -9.94 1.17 -17.50
N PRO A 23 -10.85 0.95 -18.49
CA PRO A 23 -12.13 1.65 -18.51
C PRO A 23 -13.04 1.32 -17.32
N LEU A 24 -12.98 0.07 -16.83
CA LEU A 24 -13.77 -0.36 -15.67
C LEU A 24 -13.25 0.28 -14.38
N GLY A 25 -11.93 0.34 -14.22
CA GLY A 25 -11.29 1.05 -13.11
C GLY A 25 -11.67 2.52 -13.08
N ASN A 26 -11.55 3.21 -14.23
CA ASN A 26 -11.93 4.62 -14.34
C ASN A 26 -13.40 4.88 -14.00
N ALA A 27 -14.31 4.00 -14.46
CA ALA A 27 -15.74 4.12 -14.15
C ALA A 27 -16.06 3.90 -12.67
N ALA A 28 -15.24 3.10 -11.96
CA ALA A 28 -15.39 2.80 -10.55
C ALA A 28 -14.55 3.71 -9.64
N ASN A 29 -13.79 4.67 -10.19
CA ASN A 29 -12.77 5.46 -9.49
C ASN A 29 -11.80 4.55 -8.70
N ALA A 30 -11.36 3.47 -9.35
CA ALA A 30 -10.48 2.46 -8.78
C ALA A 30 -9.25 2.26 -9.68
N VAL A 31 -8.11 1.98 -9.05
CA VAL A 31 -6.90 1.56 -9.76
C VAL A 31 -6.91 0.05 -9.90
N ILE A 32 -6.76 -0.43 -11.12
CA ILE A 32 -6.65 -1.86 -11.43
C ILE A 32 -5.28 -2.09 -12.03
N THR A 33 -4.46 -2.84 -11.33
CA THR A 33 -3.10 -3.23 -11.75
C THR A 33 -3.09 -4.66 -12.25
N VAL A 34 -2.43 -4.92 -13.36
CA VAL A 34 -2.23 -6.28 -13.89
C VAL A 34 -0.82 -6.74 -13.54
N VAL A 35 -0.71 -7.46 -12.43
CA VAL A 35 0.57 -7.92 -11.90
C VAL A 35 1.10 -9.11 -12.71
N GLU A 36 2.31 -8.98 -13.23
CA GLU A 36 3.07 -10.07 -13.81
C GLU A 36 4.12 -10.53 -12.81
N MET A 37 4.06 -11.81 -12.41
CA MET A 37 5.03 -12.38 -11.47
C MET A 37 6.36 -12.66 -12.18
N PRO A 38 7.42 -11.90 -11.91
CA PRO A 38 8.73 -12.18 -12.49
C PRO A 38 9.32 -13.48 -11.93
N PRO A 39 10.08 -14.23 -12.73
CA PRO A 39 10.84 -15.37 -12.23
C PRO A 39 12.06 -14.85 -11.45
N GLY A 40 12.03 -14.90 -10.13
CA GLY A 40 13.15 -14.44 -9.31
C GLY A 40 12.73 -13.98 -7.92
N PRO A 41 13.60 -13.23 -7.23
CA PRO A 41 13.26 -12.62 -5.95
C PRO A 41 12.02 -11.70 -6.10
N PRO A 42 11.14 -11.67 -5.09
CA PRO A 42 9.98 -10.78 -5.15
C PRO A 42 10.44 -9.32 -5.10
N VAL A 43 9.99 -8.53 -6.05
CA VAL A 43 10.17 -7.07 -6.11
C VAL A 43 8.80 -6.40 -6.06
N LEU A 44 8.76 -5.13 -5.70
CA LEU A 44 7.48 -4.38 -5.64
C LEU A 44 6.85 -4.28 -7.03
N GLN A 45 7.62 -3.74 -7.99
CA GLN A 45 7.31 -3.70 -9.43
C GLN A 45 8.62 -3.62 -10.22
N THR A 46 8.55 -3.59 -11.56
CA THR A 46 9.73 -3.58 -12.41
C THR A 46 10.55 -2.30 -12.27
N VAL A 47 9.87 -1.15 -12.15
CA VAL A 47 10.48 0.17 -11.96
C VAL A 47 9.99 0.75 -10.65
N VAL A 48 10.91 1.03 -9.74
CA VAL A 48 10.62 1.61 -8.43
C VAL A 48 11.56 2.78 -8.18
N ALA A 49 10.99 3.93 -7.84
CA ALA A 49 11.72 5.07 -7.31
C ALA A 49 11.49 5.17 -5.80
N GLU A 50 12.56 5.10 -5.03
CA GLU A 50 12.57 5.24 -3.57
C GLU A 50 12.99 6.66 -3.22
N ILE A 51 12.03 7.46 -2.77
CA ILE A 51 12.19 8.90 -2.61
C ILE A 51 12.58 9.23 -1.18
N HIS A 52 13.64 9.99 -1.04
CA HIS A 52 14.17 10.53 0.21
C HIS A 52 14.10 12.05 0.21
N GLY A 53 14.14 12.66 1.39
CA GLY A 53 14.09 14.12 1.52
C GLY A 53 13.95 14.57 2.97
N PRO A 54 14.06 15.90 3.23
CA PRO A 54 14.25 16.45 4.57
C PRO A 54 13.05 16.21 5.51
N ASP A 55 11.85 16.23 4.98
CA ASP A 55 10.61 16.10 5.77
C ASP A 55 9.53 15.35 4.97
N ALA A 56 8.47 14.95 5.66
CA ALA A 56 7.38 14.18 5.06
C ALA A 56 6.61 14.97 3.99
N GLU A 57 6.44 16.29 4.17
CA GLU A 57 5.71 17.15 3.23
C GLU A 57 6.47 17.27 1.92
N THR A 58 7.78 17.51 1.98
CA THR A 58 8.66 17.55 0.80
C THR A 58 8.69 16.21 0.09
N ARG A 59 8.86 15.09 0.82
CA ARG A 59 8.82 13.75 0.20
C ARG A 59 7.49 13.48 -0.50
N ALA A 60 6.37 13.81 0.16
CA ALA A 60 5.05 13.65 -0.42
C ALA A 60 4.87 14.48 -1.71
N ALA A 61 5.31 15.73 -1.72
CA ALA A 61 5.24 16.60 -2.89
C ALA A 61 6.09 16.06 -4.06
N VAL A 62 7.31 15.57 -3.78
CA VAL A 62 8.19 14.94 -4.77
C VAL A 62 7.57 13.64 -5.28
N THR A 63 6.99 12.82 -4.41
CA THR A 63 6.31 11.58 -4.78
C THR A 63 5.16 11.84 -5.75
N ASN A 64 4.35 12.84 -5.50
CA ASN A 64 3.28 13.24 -6.43
C ASN A 64 3.82 13.70 -7.77
N MET A 65 4.86 14.54 -7.80
CA MET A 65 5.52 14.98 -9.02
C MET A 65 6.08 13.78 -9.81
N MET A 66 6.79 12.87 -9.13
CA MET A 66 7.33 11.65 -9.75
C MET A 66 6.22 10.75 -10.31
N THR A 67 5.12 10.60 -9.60
CA THR A 67 3.95 9.82 -10.05
C THR A 67 3.40 10.38 -11.36
N GLU A 68 3.29 11.71 -11.49
CA GLU A 68 2.86 12.36 -12.71
C GLU A 68 3.85 12.13 -13.88
N LEU A 69 5.15 12.16 -13.63
CA LEU A 69 6.16 11.87 -14.65
C LEU A 69 6.10 10.40 -15.08
N PHE A 70 5.90 9.47 -14.16
CA PHE A 70 5.69 8.06 -14.48
C PHE A 70 4.46 7.86 -15.37
N HIS A 71 3.35 8.56 -15.09
CA HIS A 71 2.15 8.52 -15.94
C HIS A 71 2.36 9.14 -17.34
N GLN A 72 3.28 10.07 -17.49
CA GLN A 72 3.59 10.69 -18.79
C GLN A 72 4.51 9.83 -19.66
N SER A 73 5.26 8.90 -19.07
CA SER A 73 6.15 8.00 -19.81
C SER A 73 5.33 6.94 -20.57
N GLU A 74 5.61 6.77 -21.86
CA GLU A 74 5.03 5.69 -22.67
C GLU A 74 5.66 4.31 -22.37
N LEU A 75 6.71 4.28 -21.55
CA LEU A 75 7.46 3.08 -21.20
C LEU A 75 7.02 2.48 -19.86
N ILE A 76 6.09 3.13 -19.15
CA ILE A 76 5.62 2.71 -17.82
C ILE A 76 4.10 2.65 -17.82
N GLU A 77 3.56 1.54 -17.33
CA GLU A 77 2.14 1.36 -17.02
C GLU A 77 1.95 0.94 -15.56
N ASP A 78 0.68 0.85 -15.13
CA ASP A 78 0.30 0.44 -13.77
C ASP A 78 1.01 1.26 -12.68
N VAL A 79 1.14 2.58 -12.93
CA VAL A 79 1.77 3.52 -12.01
C VAL A 79 0.94 3.66 -10.74
N ASP A 80 1.61 3.58 -9.60
CA ASP A 80 1.03 3.81 -8.28
C ASP A 80 2.05 4.42 -7.31
N ASN A 81 1.51 4.98 -6.21
CA ASN A 81 2.30 5.31 -5.03
C ASN A 81 1.52 4.86 -3.78
N TYR A 82 2.21 4.65 -2.68
CA TYR A 82 1.58 4.13 -1.46
C TYR A 82 0.92 5.21 -0.59
N MET A 83 0.88 6.46 -1.06
CA MET A 83 0.26 7.58 -0.34
C MET A 83 -1.26 7.65 -0.48
N ARG A 84 -1.87 6.82 -1.34
CA ARG A 84 -3.33 6.82 -1.57
C ARG A 84 -4.15 6.50 -0.33
N ASP A 85 -3.57 5.79 0.62
CA ASP A 85 -4.24 5.49 1.89
C ASP A 85 -4.53 6.73 2.73
N GLU A 86 -3.81 7.85 2.49
CA GLU A 86 -4.02 9.12 3.18
C GLU A 86 -5.38 9.77 2.85
N GLU A 87 -5.96 9.45 1.70
CA GLU A 87 -7.26 9.96 1.28
C GLU A 87 -8.41 9.06 1.72
N GLN A 88 -8.13 7.90 2.30
CA GLN A 88 -9.16 6.96 2.69
C GLN A 88 -9.95 7.48 3.89
N GLU A 89 -11.25 7.76 3.66
CA GLU A 89 -12.16 8.08 4.76
C GLU A 89 -12.38 6.86 5.64
N ILE A 90 -12.24 7.06 6.95
CA ILE A 90 -12.56 6.07 7.98
C ILE A 90 -13.65 6.61 8.90
N TRP A 91 -14.38 5.69 9.53
CA TRP A 91 -15.25 6.01 10.65
C TRP A 91 -14.51 5.66 11.95
N ARG A 92 -14.25 6.68 12.77
CA ARG A 92 -13.69 6.53 14.10
C ARG A 92 -14.81 6.72 15.13
N PHE A 93 -14.83 5.87 16.16
CA PHE A 93 -15.69 6.09 17.29
C PHE A 93 -14.97 7.00 18.29
N ASP A 94 -15.51 8.20 18.47
CA ASP A 94 -14.99 9.19 19.41
C ASP A 94 -15.70 9.02 20.75
N VAL A 95 -14.93 8.60 21.78
CA VAL A 95 -15.49 8.26 23.09
C VAL A 95 -15.63 9.52 23.91
N ASP A 96 -16.84 9.73 24.48
CA ASP A 96 -17.09 10.72 25.51
C ASP A 96 -16.59 10.16 26.87
N LEU A 97 -15.38 10.56 27.22
CA LEU A 97 -14.69 10.03 28.43
C LEU A 97 -15.46 10.35 29.71
N ASP A 98 -16.13 11.49 29.79
CA ASP A 98 -16.88 11.91 30.98
C ASP A 98 -18.14 11.07 31.15
N LYS A 99 -18.85 10.80 30.06
CA LYS A 99 -20.02 9.91 30.07
C LYS A 99 -19.63 8.46 30.35
N ALA A 100 -18.56 7.98 29.70
CA ALA A 100 -18.07 6.62 29.93
C ALA A 100 -17.70 6.42 31.42
N ALA A 101 -16.98 7.37 32.02
CA ALA A 101 -16.62 7.34 33.42
C ALA A 101 -17.87 7.41 34.34
N THR A 102 -18.82 8.28 34.03
CA THR A 102 -20.08 8.43 34.80
C THR A 102 -20.92 7.16 34.75
N LEU A 103 -20.95 6.48 33.62
CA LEU A 103 -21.70 5.22 33.43
C LEU A 103 -20.91 3.99 33.88
N GLY A 104 -19.67 4.16 34.32
CA GLY A 104 -18.81 3.06 34.78
C GLY A 104 -18.43 2.09 33.64
N VAL A 105 -18.09 2.63 32.47
CA VAL A 105 -17.60 1.88 31.30
C VAL A 105 -16.17 2.25 31.05
N MET A 106 -15.29 1.26 30.93
CA MET A 106 -13.89 1.48 30.56
C MET A 106 -13.75 1.60 29.04
N VAL A 107 -12.85 2.47 28.60
CA VAL A 107 -12.54 2.64 27.15
C VAL A 107 -12.09 1.32 26.52
N GLU A 108 -11.38 0.49 27.28
CA GLU A 108 -10.97 -0.86 26.83
C GLU A 108 -12.16 -1.75 26.49
N ASP A 109 -13.23 -1.71 27.29
CA ASP A 109 -14.44 -2.47 27.02
C ASP A 109 -15.14 -1.97 25.75
N ILE A 110 -15.19 -0.66 25.52
CA ILE A 110 -15.71 -0.07 24.27
C ILE A 110 -14.90 -0.57 23.08
N ASN A 111 -13.57 -0.49 23.14
CA ASN A 111 -12.69 -0.95 22.07
C ASN A 111 -12.84 -2.45 21.79
N ASN A 112 -12.94 -3.27 22.83
CA ASN A 112 -13.15 -4.71 22.70
C ASN A 112 -14.50 -5.04 22.03
N HIS A 113 -15.57 -4.32 22.37
CA HIS A 113 -16.87 -4.48 21.74
C HIS A 113 -16.85 -4.07 20.25
N LEU A 114 -16.22 -2.95 19.94
CA LEU A 114 -16.03 -2.50 18.55
C LEU A 114 -15.17 -3.47 17.74
N ALA A 115 -14.06 -3.94 18.31
CA ALA A 115 -13.19 -4.93 17.66
C ALA A 115 -13.94 -6.25 17.37
N MET A 116 -14.79 -6.71 18.31
CA MET A 116 -15.67 -7.86 18.09
C MET A 116 -16.70 -7.62 16.98
N ALA A 117 -17.33 -6.44 16.96
CA ALA A 117 -18.37 -6.10 16.02
C ALA A 117 -17.82 -5.93 14.59
N MET A 118 -16.70 -5.25 14.45
CA MET A 118 -16.10 -4.92 13.15
C MET A 118 -15.16 -5.99 12.62
N GLY A 119 -14.53 -6.75 13.50
CA GLY A 119 -13.60 -7.82 13.18
C GLY A 119 -14.22 -9.22 13.29
N MET A 120 -13.40 -10.13 13.76
CA MET A 120 -13.76 -11.50 14.10
C MET A 120 -13.28 -11.78 15.52
N PHE A 121 -14.15 -12.35 16.34
CA PHE A 121 -13.79 -12.79 17.67
C PHE A 121 -13.55 -14.30 17.70
N LYS A 122 -12.33 -14.70 18.04
CA LYS A 122 -11.97 -16.11 18.18
C LYS A 122 -12.47 -16.64 19.52
N VAL A 123 -13.49 -17.51 19.48
CA VAL A 123 -14.08 -18.16 20.65
C VAL A 123 -13.23 -19.34 21.12
N GLY A 124 -12.66 -20.08 20.17
CA GLY A 124 -11.89 -21.28 20.45
C GLY A 124 -11.44 -21.99 19.18
N ASP A 125 -11.06 -23.24 19.32
CA ASP A 125 -10.69 -24.08 18.20
C ASP A 125 -11.29 -25.50 18.33
N ILE A 126 -11.49 -26.13 17.18
CA ILE A 126 -11.92 -27.53 17.07
C ILE A 126 -10.70 -28.39 16.78
N LYS A 127 -10.44 -29.39 17.62
CA LYS A 127 -9.36 -30.36 17.42
C LYS A 127 -9.77 -31.39 16.37
N GLN A 128 -9.14 -31.33 15.20
CA GLN A 128 -9.33 -32.29 14.11
C GLN A 128 -8.08 -33.19 13.97
N LYS A 129 -8.29 -34.51 13.79
CA LYS A 129 -7.19 -35.48 13.85
C LYS A 129 -6.20 -35.46 12.68
N LEU A 130 -6.50 -34.85 11.55
CA LEU A 130 -5.70 -34.93 10.33
C LEU A 130 -5.46 -33.53 9.70
N VAL A 131 -5.58 -32.46 10.48
CA VAL A 131 -5.38 -31.09 10.02
C VAL A 131 -4.18 -30.51 10.74
N TYR A 132 -3.20 -30.02 9.98
CA TYR A 132 -1.99 -29.41 10.54
C TYR A 132 -2.26 -28.04 11.16
N GLU A 133 -3.22 -27.30 10.62
CA GLU A 133 -3.59 -25.98 11.13
C GLU A 133 -4.85 -26.07 12.02
N PRO A 134 -4.94 -25.26 13.09
CA PRO A 134 -6.11 -25.25 13.95
C PRO A 134 -7.35 -24.72 13.23
N THR A 135 -8.48 -25.42 13.38
CA THR A 135 -9.79 -24.94 12.89
C THR A 135 -10.42 -24.06 13.95
N TYR A 136 -10.44 -22.74 13.71
CA TYR A 136 -10.98 -21.77 14.67
C TYR A 136 -12.49 -21.63 14.59
N ILE A 137 -13.12 -21.43 15.76
CA ILE A 137 -14.51 -20.96 15.87
C ILE A 137 -14.46 -19.43 15.94
N LEU A 138 -15.00 -18.77 14.92
CA LEU A 138 -15.01 -17.34 14.83
C LEU A 138 -16.45 -16.81 14.92
N LEU A 139 -16.66 -15.83 15.80
CA LEU A 139 -17.91 -15.05 15.84
C LEU A 139 -17.69 -13.72 15.13
N GLN A 140 -18.64 -13.36 14.29
CA GLN A 140 -18.61 -12.08 13.57
C GLN A 140 -20.03 -11.58 13.27
N ILE A 141 -20.19 -10.27 13.21
CA ILE A 141 -21.41 -9.66 12.67
C ILE A 141 -21.37 -9.78 11.13
N PRO A 142 -22.46 -10.17 10.46
CA PRO A 142 -22.53 -10.23 9.00
C PRO A 142 -22.14 -8.91 8.35
N LEU A 143 -21.36 -8.97 7.26
CA LEU A 143 -20.77 -7.79 6.62
C LEU A 143 -21.77 -6.68 6.29
N HIS A 144 -22.97 -7.05 5.77
CA HIS A 144 -24.03 -6.11 5.43
C HIS A 144 -24.60 -5.35 6.64
N LYS A 145 -24.38 -5.83 7.87
CA LYS A 145 -24.79 -5.15 9.11
C LYS A 145 -23.70 -4.26 9.68
N ARG A 146 -22.42 -4.59 9.41
CA ARG A 146 -21.29 -3.79 9.92
C ARG A 146 -21.21 -2.40 9.31
N SER A 147 -21.72 -2.22 8.09
CA SER A 147 -21.77 -0.92 7.41
C SER A 147 -22.89 0.01 7.91
N GLN A 148 -23.75 -0.46 8.80
CA GLN A 148 -24.87 0.31 9.33
C GLN A 148 -24.47 0.91 10.69
N LEU A 149 -24.05 2.17 10.70
CA LEU A 149 -23.57 2.85 11.89
C LEU A 149 -24.63 2.93 13.00
N ASP A 150 -25.90 3.07 12.63
CA ASP A 150 -27.01 3.09 13.58
C ASP A 150 -27.10 1.77 14.37
N LEU A 151 -26.93 0.62 13.70
CA LEU A 151 -26.92 -0.69 14.36
C LEU A 151 -25.71 -0.87 15.27
N LEU A 152 -24.59 -0.26 14.92
CA LEU A 152 -23.39 -0.26 15.77
C LEU A 152 -23.59 0.64 16.99
N ALA A 153 -24.23 1.80 16.81
CA ALA A 153 -24.54 2.71 17.92
C ALA A 153 -25.52 2.08 18.94
N ASP A 154 -26.44 1.24 18.48
CA ASP A 154 -27.39 0.52 19.34
C ASP A 154 -26.77 -0.71 20.04
N MET A 155 -25.51 -1.04 19.75
CA MET A 155 -24.86 -2.20 20.34
C MET A 155 -24.70 -2.03 21.86
N PRO A 156 -25.16 -3.03 22.67
CA PRO A 156 -25.10 -2.94 24.13
C PRO A 156 -23.68 -3.13 24.63
N VAL A 157 -23.22 -2.22 25.49
CA VAL A 157 -21.97 -2.30 26.24
C VAL A 157 -22.31 -2.47 27.72
N MET A 158 -21.64 -3.40 28.41
CA MET A 158 -21.90 -3.67 29.81
C MET A 158 -21.13 -2.71 30.72
N THR A 159 -21.84 -2.11 31.66
CA THR A 159 -21.26 -1.24 32.69
C THR A 159 -20.71 -2.09 33.87
N MET A 160 -19.92 -1.48 34.75
CA MET A 160 -19.38 -2.16 35.95
C MET A 160 -20.46 -2.69 36.89
N ASP A 161 -21.61 -2.03 36.96
CA ASP A 161 -22.76 -2.48 37.77
C ASP A 161 -23.69 -3.44 37.00
N LYS A 162 -23.21 -4.02 35.88
CA LYS A 162 -23.88 -5.03 35.06
C LYS A 162 -25.15 -4.55 34.36
N ARG A 163 -25.33 -3.25 34.18
CA ARG A 163 -26.34 -2.68 33.30
C ARG A 163 -25.83 -2.65 31.86
N MET A 164 -26.72 -2.61 30.90
CA MET A 164 -26.41 -2.45 29.49
C MET A 164 -26.73 -1.02 29.06
N VAL A 165 -25.80 -0.38 28.39
CA VAL A 165 -25.98 0.94 27.76
C VAL A 165 -25.63 0.85 26.28
N PRO A 166 -26.38 1.54 25.38
CA PRO A 166 -26.04 1.59 23.98
C PRO A 166 -24.69 2.25 23.76
N LEU A 167 -23.90 1.77 22.81
CA LEU A 167 -22.62 2.36 22.45
C LEU A 167 -22.74 3.86 22.11
N GLY A 168 -23.83 4.25 21.41
CA GLY A 168 -24.10 5.65 21.05
C GLY A 168 -24.30 6.61 22.22
N GLU A 169 -24.55 6.10 23.45
CA GLU A 169 -24.55 6.94 24.66
C GLU A 169 -23.13 7.23 25.17
N LEU A 170 -22.15 6.41 24.75
CA LEU A 170 -20.75 6.50 25.20
C LEU A 170 -19.87 7.33 24.25
N GLY A 171 -20.40 7.78 23.11
CA GLY A 171 -19.67 8.53 22.10
C GLY A 171 -20.41 8.62 20.77
N ALA A 172 -19.68 8.97 19.73
CA ALA A 172 -20.24 9.10 18.39
C ALA A 172 -19.26 8.60 17.31
N PHE A 173 -19.81 8.10 16.19
CA PHE A 173 -19.03 7.84 15.00
C PHE A 173 -18.76 9.14 14.25
N VAL A 174 -17.49 9.49 14.06
CA VAL A 174 -17.05 10.65 13.30
C VAL A 174 -16.28 10.22 12.07
N LYS A 175 -16.47 10.94 10.96
CA LYS A 175 -15.63 10.75 9.80
C LYS A 175 -14.26 11.34 10.06
N ASP A 176 -13.24 10.57 9.72
CA ASP A 176 -11.86 10.97 9.85
C ASP A 176 -11.07 10.46 8.64
N LYS A 177 -9.85 10.92 8.46
CA LYS A 177 -8.93 10.37 7.48
C LYS A 177 -8.08 9.30 8.15
N ARG A 178 -7.75 8.27 7.39
CA ARG A 178 -6.81 7.24 7.84
C ARG A 178 -5.44 7.86 8.02
N ASP A 179 -4.74 7.49 9.09
CA ASP A 179 -3.34 7.87 9.25
C ASP A 179 -2.51 7.28 8.10
N PRO A 180 -1.61 8.07 7.51
CA PRO A 180 -0.74 7.61 6.44
C PRO A 180 0.19 6.48 6.93
N MET A 181 0.51 5.56 6.03
CA MET A 181 1.56 4.60 6.30
C MET A 181 2.92 5.29 6.27
N ILE A 182 3.73 5.04 7.29
CA ILE A 182 5.09 5.59 7.40
C ILE A 182 6.07 4.50 7.00
N PHE A 183 6.75 4.69 5.88
CA PHE A 183 7.74 3.75 5.38
C PHE A 183 9.15 4.16 5.78
N HIS A 184 9.94 3.14 6.16
CA HIS A 184 11.37 3.29 6.38
C HIS A 184 12.12 2.17 5.66
N LYS A 185 13.19 2.52 4.97
CA LYS A 185 14.17 1.57 4.41
C LYS A 185 15.54 1.91 5.00
N ASP A 186 16.20 0.94 5.57
CA ASP A 186 17.51 1.12 6.24
C ASP A 186 17.49 2.24 7.29
N LEU A 187 16.39 2.32 8.07
CA LEU A 187 16.12 3.32 9.10
C LEU A 187 15.91 4.76 8.58
N ARG A 188 15.90 4.98 7.28
CA ARG A 188 15.63 6.28 6.66
C ARG A 188 14.17 6.35 6.20
N PRO A 189 13.46 7.45 6.41
CA PRO A 189 12.14 7.66 5.86
C PRO A 189 12.17 7.60 4.33
N VAL A 190 11.21 6.92 3.73
CA VAL A 190 11.14 6.71 2.28
C VAL A 190 9.70 6.73 1.81
N GLU A 191 9.47 7.28 0.61
CA GLU A 191 8.22 7.13 -0.14
C GLU A 191 8.51 6.38 -1.44
N PHE A 192 7.48 5.69 -1.98
CA PHE A 192 7.64 4.85 -3.16
C PHE A 192 6.78 5.35 -4.31
N VAL A 193 7.38 5.43 -5.50
CA VAL A 193 6.64 5.48 -6.77
C VAL A 193 7.00 4.23 -7.55
N VAL A 194 5.99 3.53 -8.02
CA VAL A 194 6.14 2.22 -8.63
C VAL A 194 5.44 2.17 -9.98
N GLY A 195 5.94 1.34 -10.88
CA GLY A 195 5.32 1.12 -12.18
C GLY A 195 5.93 -0.08 -12.89
N ASP A 196 5.21 -0.59 -13.87
CA ASP A 196 5.68 -1.71 -14.69
C ASP A 196 6.24 -1.23 -16.01
N ALA A 197 7.48 -1.63 -16.33
CA ALA A 197 8.09 -1.36 -17.62
C ALA A 197 7.35 -2.12 -18.74
N VAL A 198 6.97 -1.40 -19.79
CA VAL A 198 6.20 -1.95 -20.92
C VAL A 198 6.86 -1.62 -22.26
N GLY A 199 6.33 -2.19 -23.32
CA GLY A 199 6.79 -1.94 -24.69
C GLY A 199 7.59 -3.08 -25.30
N ALA A 200 8.28 -2.81 -26.41
CA ALA A 200 9.04 -3.81 -27.17
C ALA A 200 10.30 -4.32 -26.43
N LEU A 201 10.84 -3.49 -25.54
CA LEU A 201 11.99 -3.79 -24.69
C LEU A 201 11.62 -3.42 -23.25
N PRO A 202 10.93 -4.31 -22.51
CA PRO A 202 10.41 -4.02 -21.17
C PRO A 202 11.50 -4.14 -20.09
N ALA A 203 12.71 -3.63 -20.36
CA ALA A 203 13.79 -3.60 -19.37
C ALA A 203 13.72 -2.29 -18.56
N PRO A 204 13.82 -2.36 -17.24
CA PRO A 204 13.68 -1.20 -16.34
C PRO A 204 14.55 -0.01 -16.72
N ILE A 205 15.77 -0.27 -17.18
CA ILE A 205 16.77 0.76 -17.51
C ILE A 205 16.28 1.77 -18.57
N TYR A 206 15.43 1.36 -19.51
CA TYR A 206 14.90 2.29 -20.52
C TYR A 206 13.90 3.26 -19.92
N ALA A 207 13.00 2.75 -19.09
CA ALA A 207 12.03 3.57 -18.35
C ALA A 207 12.73 4.51 -17.35
N MET A 208 13.72 4.01 -16.61
CA MET A 208 14.54 4.81 -15.69
C MET A 208 15.22 5.98 -16.40
N ASN A 209 15.87 5.73 -17.55
CA ASN A 209 16.52 6.78 -18.34
C ASN A 209 15.51 7.79 -18.93
N ASP A 210 14.32 7.37 -19.25
CA ASP A 210 13.25 8.25 -19.74
C ASP A 210 12.81 9.22 -18.64
N ILE A 211 12.54 8.70 -17.45
CA ILE A 211 12.20 9.52 -16.27
C ILE A 211 13.36 10.45 -15.88
N ASP A 212 14.61 9.96 -15.83
CA ASP A 212 15.77 10.81 -15.51
C ASP A 212 15.93 11.97 -16.51
N ARG A 213 15.57 11.76 -17.79
CA ARG A 213 15.57 12.84 -18.79
C ARG A 213 14.45 13.85 -18.52
N MET A 214 13.25 13.39 -18.19
CA MET A 214 12.12 14.27 -17.89
C MET A 214 12.38 15.10 -16.63
N LEU A 215 13.07 14.56 -15.63
CA LEU A 215 13.44 15.26 -14.40
C LEU A 215 14.39 16.46 -14.62
N GLN A 216 15.15 16.49 -15.72
CA GLN A 216 16.01 17.66 -16.03
C GLN A 216 15.20 18.94 -16.24
N ASP A 217 13.97 18.82 -16.70
CA ASP A 217 13.08 19.96 -16.98
C ASP A 217 12.07 20.20 -15.83
N HIS A 218 12.08 19.35 -14.78
CA HIS A 218 11.13 19.39 -13.68
C HIS A 218 11.87 19.43 -12.32
N PRO A 219 12.30 20.63 -11.87
CA PRO A 219 12.88 20.77 -10.54
C PRO A 219 11.87 20.40 -9.46
N THR A 220 12.35 19.79 -8.39
CA THR A 220 11.54 19.44 -7.21
C THR A 220 10.99 20.69 -6.50
N PRO A 221 10.00 20.53 -5.61
CA PRO A 221 9.47 21.66 -4.83
C PRO A 221 10.52 22.40 -3.98
N ASP A 222 11.57 21.72 -3.56
CA ASP A 222 12.73 22.32 -2.88
C ASP A 222 13.80 22.83 -3.84
N GLY A 223 13.53 22.86 -5.16
CA GLY A 223 14.36 23.51 -6.19
C GLY A 223 15.54 22.66 -6.67
N VAL A 224 15.57 21.37 -6.38
CA VAL A 224 16.63 20.44 -6.80
C VAL A 224 16.30 19.83 -8.16
N ILE A 225 17.28 19.74 -9.06
CA ILE A 225 17.18 18.90 -10.26
C ILE A 225 17.68 17.52 -9.88
N MET A 226 16.78 16.56 -9.77
CA MET A 226 17.12 15.19 -9.36
C MET A 226 17.58 14.33 -10.53
N SER A 227 18.40 13.35 -10.20
CA SER A 227 18.70 12.17 -11.01
C SER A 227 18.77 10.98 -10.09
N GLY A 228 18.23 9.84 -10.50
CA GLY A 228 18.20 8.63 -9.66
C GLY A 228 19.57 8.07 -9.40
N THR A 229 19.86 7.73 -8.14
CA THR A 229 21.03 6.92 -7.82
C THR A 229 20.77 5.49 -8.29
N MET A 230 21.73 4.95 -9.03
CA MET A 230 21.63 3.58 -9.57
C MET A 230 21.92 2.50 -8.53
N ILE A 231 22.60 2.86 -7.45
CA ILE A 231 23.08 1.94 -6.43
C ILE A 231 23.10 2.66 -5.09
N GLY A 232 22.25 2.22 -4.20
CA GLY A 232 22.11 2.77 -2.86
C GLY A 232 21.40 4.13 -2.79
N PRO A 233 20.92 4.49 -1.61
CA PRO A 233 20.17 5.70 -1.40
C PRO A 233 21.05 6.95 -1.58
N PRO A 234 20.45 8.15 -1.78
CA PRO A 234 21.19 9.41 -1.76
C PRO A 234 22.05 9.55 -0.51
N GLU A 235 23.20 10.21 -0.64
CA GLU A 235 24.16 10.33 0.45
C GLU A 235 23.58 11.06 1.67
N HIS A 236 22.72 12.06 1.44
CA HIS A 236 22.07 12.89 2.46
C HIS A 236 20.57 12.99 2.23
N ASP A 237 19.80 13.27 3.33
CA ASP A 237 18.37 13.50 3.29
C ASP A 237 17.99 14.98 3.49
N ASP A 238 18.96 15.89 3.51
CA ASP A 238 18.75 17.32 3.68
C ASP A 238 18.19 18.02 2.42
N VAL A 239 18.21 17.34 1.29
CA VAL A 239 17.60 17.72 0.03
C VAL A 239 16.89 16.53 -0.60
N SER A 240 15.96 16.80 -1.51
CA SER A 240 15.26 15.74 -2.26
C SER A 240 16.20 14.92 -3.13
N GLY A 241 16.03 13.62 -3.10
CA GLY A 241 16.76 12.66 -3.92
C GLY A 241 16.03 11.32 -3.97
N PHE A 242 16.45 10.43 -4.85
CA PHE A 242 15.85 9.10 -4.93
C PHE A 242 16.84 8.04 -5.43
N GLU A 243 16.54 6.80 -5.08
CA GLU A 243 17.23 5.60 -5.55
C GLU A 243 16.35 4.84 -6.53
N TRP A 244 16.94 4.35 -7.62
CA TRP A 244 16.29 3.37 -8.48
C TRP A 244 16.35 1.97 -7.86
N SER A 245 15.20 1.29 -7.82
CA SER A 245 15.02 -0.01 -7.20
C SER A 245 14.12 -0.92 -8.05
N GLY A 246 13.54 -1.95 -7.45
CA GLY A 246 12.72 -2.93 -8.16
C GLY A 246 13.59 -3.99 -8.86
N GLU A 247 13.26 -4.35 -10.10
CA GLU A 247 14.04 -5.31 -10.87
C GLU A 247 15.48 -4.82 -11.16
N TRP A 248 15.68 -3.50 -11.17
CA TRP A 248 17.02 -2.94 -11.39
C TRP A 248 18.02 -3.41 -10.34
N THR A 249 17.64 -3.38 -9.07
CA THR A 249 18.53 -3.83 -7.98
C THR A 249 18.96 -5.27 -8.17
N VAL A 250 17.99 -6.15 -8.46
CA VAL A 250 18.25 -7.58 -8.71
C VAL A 250 19.14 -7.79 -9.94
N THR A 251 18.88 -7.04 -11.00
CA THR A 251 19.66 -7.09 -12.24
C THR A 251 21.09 -6.67 -11.98
N TYR A 252 21.29 -5.54 -11.34
CA TYR A 252 22.61 -5.01 -11.02
C TYR A 252 23.42 -5.98 -10.13
N GLU A 253 22.82 -6.46 -9.03
CA GLU A 253 23.48 -7.40 -8.12
C GLU A 253 23.88 -8.70 -8.83
N THR A 254 22.98 -9.24 -9.67
CA THR A 254 23.24 -10.45 -10.44
C THR A 254 24.43 -10.25 -11.39
N PHE A 255 24.45 -9.16 -12.17
CA PHE A 255 25.57 -8.90 -13.09
C PHE A 255 26.88 -8.62 -12.37
N ARG A 256 26.84 -7.88 -11.26
CA ARG A 256 28.02 -7.64 -10.41
C ARG A 256 28.59 -8.95 -9.87
N ASP A 257 27.78 -9.80 -9.29
CA ASP A 257 28.21 -11.02 -8.63
C ASP A 257 28.66 -12.07 -9.65
N MET A 258 27.96 -12.17 -10.79
CA MET A 258 28.44 -12.97 -11.93
C MET A 258 29.77 -12.46 -12.47
N GLY A 259 29.93 -11.14 -12.63
CA GLY A 259 31.18 -10.53 -13.08
C GLY A 259 32.35 -10.84 -12.16
N ILE A 260 32.13 -10.77 -10.85
CA ILE A 260 33.12 -11.16 -9.85
C ILE A 260 33.46 -12.66 -9.97
N ALA A 261 32.43 -13.52 -10.08
CA ALA A 261 32.65 -14.98 -10.17
C ALA A 261 33.39 -15.40 -11.44
N PHE A 262 33.20 -14.69 -12.56
CA PHE A 262 33.93 -14.96 -13.80
C PHE A 262 35.33 -14.28 -13.87
N GLY A 263 35.57 -13.30 -13.02
CA GLY A 263 36.87 -12.59 -12.94
C GLY A 263 37.92 -13.25 -12.03
N ILE A 264 37.51 -14.27 -11.27
CA ILE A 264 38.35 -15.11 -10.42
C ILE A 264 38.77 -16.36 -11.18
#